data_0109825a54cf3d9633f8de35c52178ec
#
_entry.id   0109825a54cf3d9633f8de35c52178ec
#
_cell.length_a   1.000
_cell.length_b   1.000
_cell.length_c   1.000
_cell.angle_alpha   90.00
_cell.angle_beta   90.00
_cell.angle_gamma   90.00
#
_symmetry.space_group_name_H-M   'P 1'
#
loop_
_entity.id
_entity.type
_entity.pdbx_description
1 polymer ?
#
loop_
_entity_poly.entity_id
_entity_poly.type
_entity_poly.pdbx_seq_one_letter_code
_entity_poly.pdbx_strand_id
1 'polypeptide(L)'
;MSMQSNILSALFLAGNLFFFSLQAQAQPAEPRMSKMDYIEEFKDEAIREMHATGIPASITLAQGMLESDYGNSPLAKYAKNHFGIKCHKGWEGPTFIQDDDEANECFRKYYSAFDSYRDHSEFLMTRDRYAFLFDLKQTDYKGWAHGLKKAGYATNPKYAPLLIKIIEENDLHKYDHVKKIPEKEAIAEVKTPKSYTRIEPVAQVPSVSAIDVSDNNIKFVVARKGETPESIAERFDMGRWQILKYNDLSKGARLIEGEVIYLQPKRNNAQQEYHTVSQGETVREISQKYGVKMKTIYKLNDLSGDENLQAGQKLKIRKMGLLGAMLTGR
;
A
#
# COMPACT_ATOMS: atom_id res chain seq x y z
N MET A 1 -88.86 31.67 34.68
CA MET A 1 -88.14 31.53 33.39
C MET A 1 -86.67 31.29 33.75
N SER A 2 -86.27 30.03 33.65
CA SER A 2 -84.95 29.52 34.07
C SER A 2 -83.95 29.53 32.90
N MET A 3 -82.80 30.05 33.14
CA MET A 3 -81.62 29.83 32.25
C MET A 3 -80.65 28.94 32.97
N GLN A 4 -80.45 27.75 32.42
CA GLN A 4 -79.47 26.80 32.87
C GLN A 4 -78.13 27.20 32.28
N SER A 5 -77.12 27.31 33.11
CA SER A 5 -75.74 27.56 32.77
C SER A 5 -75.00 26.20 32.70
N ASN A 6 -74.47 25.87 31.50
CA ASN A 6 -73.60 24.71 31.28
C ASN A 6 -72.15 25.06 31.61
N ILE A 7 -71.61 24.38 32.58
CA ILE A 7 -70.19 24.45 32.94
C ILE A 7 -69.44 23.38 32.12
N LEU A 8 -68.57 23.80 31.14
CA LEU A 8 -67.62 22.93 30.45
C LEU A 8 -66.37 22.81 31.31
N SER A 9 -66.11 21.62 31.81
CA SER A 9 -64.84 21.28 32.46
C SER A 9 -63.79 21.04 31.40
N ALA A 10 -62.76 21.91 31.33
CA ALA A 10 -61.57 21.69 30.54
C ALA A 10 -60.50 20.87 31.30
N LEU A 11 -60.26 19.65 30.88
CA LEU A 11 -59.16 18.83 31.37
C LEU A 11 -57.83 19.34 30.74
N PHE A 12 -56.98 19.91 31.60
CA PHE A 12 -55.57 20.19 31.21
C PHE A 12 -54.77 18.88 31.30
N LEU A 13 -54.42 18.29 30.17
CA LEU A 13 -53.35 17.26 30.06
C LEU A 13 -52.01 17.98 30.07
N ALA A 14 -51.31 17.93 31.20
CA ALA A 14 -49.90 18.34 31.27
C ALA A 14 -49.02 17.27 30.63
N GLY A 15 -48.65 17.45 29.36
CA GLY A 15 -47.66 16.62 28.67
C GLY A 15 -46.23 16.98 29.12
N ASN A 16 -45.62 16.12 29.91
CA ASN A 16 -44.21 16.21 30.25
C ASN A 16 -43.37 15.88 28.99
N LEU A 17 -42.89 16.90 28.28
CA LEU A 17 -41.87 16.79 27.26
C LEU A 17 -40.53 16.58 27.96
N PHE A 18 -40.11 15.30 28.06
CA PHE A 18 -38.72 14.96 28.38
C PHE A 18 -37.81 15.33 27.21
N PHE A 19 -37.16 16.48 27.30
CA PHE A 19 -36.04 16.80 26.43
C PHE A 19 -34.87 15.89 26.82
N PHE A 20 -34.67 14.80 26.08
CA PHE A 20 -33.40 14.09 26.07
C PHE A 20 -32.37 14.98 25.36
N SER A 21 -31.61 15.72 26.14
CA SER A 21 -30.40 16.34 25.63
C SER A 21 -29.41 15.23 25.29
N LEU A 22 -29.28 14.92 23.99
CA LEU A 22 -28.16 14.12 23.50
C LEU A 22 -26.88 14.94 23.76
N GLN A 23 -26.22 14.67 24.88
CA GLN A 23 -24.83 15.12 25.03
C GLN A 23 -23.97 14.29 24.07
N ALA A 24 -23.58 14.88 22.96
CA ALA A 24 -22.55 14.34 22.12
C ALA A 24 -21.27 14.24 22.98
N GLN A 25 -20.97 13.05 23.48
CA GLN A 25 -19.69 12.78 24.11
C GLN A 25 -18.64 12.97 23.01
N ALA A 26 -17.85 14.03 23.12
CA ALA A 26 -16.67 14.21 22.30
C ALA A 26 -15.78 12.98 22.52
N GLN A 27 -15.55 12.19 21.47
CA GLN A 27 -14.59 11.08 21.53
C GLN A 27 -13.25 11.66 21.95
N PRO A 28 -12.50 10.99 22.85
CA PRO A 28 -11.16 11.43 23.19
C PRO A 28 -10.35 11.58 21.91
N ALA A 29 -9.72 12.74 21.75
CA ALA A 29 -8.83 12.96 20.60
C ALA A 29 -7.74 11.89 20.62
N GLU A 30 -7.54 11.20 19.49
CA GLU A 30 -6.44 10.23 19.37
C GLU A 30 -5.12 10.88 19.75
N PRO A 31 -4.27 10.21 20.54
CA PRO A 31 -3.00 10.78 20.96
C PRO A 31 -2.16 11.11 19.70
N ARG A 32 -1.58 12.31 19.69
CA ARG A 32 -0.69 12.73 18.60
C ARG A 32 0.63 11.97 18.69
N MET A 33 1.08 11.48 17.55
CA MET A 33 2.42 10.89 17.41
C MET A 33 3.48 11.95 17.66
N SER A 34 4.45 11.67 18.51
CA SER A 34 5.59 12.55 18.73
C SER A 34 6.62 12.43 17.59
N LYS A 35 7.57 13.39 17.53
CA LYS A 35 8.70 13.31 16.60
C LYS A 35 9.50 12.02 16.74
N MET A 36 9.75 11.63 17.99
CA MET A 36 10.52 10.42 18.30
C MET A 36 9.78 9.16 17.91
N ASP A 37 8.48 9.09 18.18
CA ASP A 37 7.65 7.94 17.77
C ASP A 37 7.63 7.80 16.25
N TYR A 38 7.54 8.94 15.53
CA TYR A 38 7.59 8.92 14.06
C TYR A 38 8.92 8.37 13.54
N ILE A 39 10.04 8.82 14.12
CA ILE A 39 11.37 8.35 13.72
C ILE A 39 11.51 6.85 14.02
N GLU A 40 11.12 6.40 15.21
CA GLU A 40 11.21 4.99 15.59
C GLU A 40 10.35 4.09 14.69
N GLU A 41 9.16 4.54 14.33
CA GLU A 41 8.24 3.79 13.47
C GLU A 41 8.75 3.66 12.03
N PHE A 42 9.36 4.74 11.48
CA PHE A 42 9.64 4.80 10.04
C PHE A 42 11.13 4.75 9.67
N LYS A 43 12.06 4.77 10.61
CA LYS A 43 13.51 4.76 10.32
C LYS A 43 13.95 3.54 9.51
N ASP A 44 13.45 2.36 9.85
CA ASP A 44 13.84 1.12 9.17
C ASP A 44 13.33 1.09 7.73
N GLU A 45 12.14 1.65 7.48
CA GLU A 45 11.62 1.78 6.12
C GLU A 45 12.43 2.78 5.31
N ALA A 46 12.75 3.93 5.87
CA ALA A 46 13.60 4.91 5.20
C ALA A 46 14.99 4.35 4.86
N ILE A 47 15.57 3.52 5.73
CA ILE A 47 16.83 2.82 5.47
C ILE A 47 16.65 1.76 4.37
N ARG A 48 15.54 1.00 4.36
CA ARG A 48 15.24 0.03 3.29
C ARG A 48 15.13 0.73 1.93
N GLU A 49 14.38 1.82 1.87
CA GLU A 49 14.24 2.62 0.66
C GLU A 49 15.60 3.22 0.21
N MET A 50 16.42 3.69 1.15
CA MET A 50 17.78 4.15 0.85
C MET A 50 18.63 3.07 0.17
N HIS A 51 18.61 1.85 0.69
CA HIS A 51 19.36 0.74 0.08
C HIS A 51 18.80 0.31 -1.28
N ALA A 52 17.49 0.44 -1.47
CA ALA A 52 16.84 0.06 -2.73
C ALA A 52 17.01 1.11 -3.83
N THR A 53 17.13 2.40 -3.47
CA THR A 53 16.98 3.50 -4.41
C THR A 53 18.17 4.48 -4.44
N GLY A 54 18.96 4.54 -3.38
CA GLY A 54 20.04 5.51 -3.22
C GLY A 54 19.62 6.85 -2.60
N ILE A 55 18.34 7.07 -2.34
CA ILE A 55 17.85 8.29 -1.67
C ILE A 55 18.27 8.23 -0.20
N PRO A 56 18.89 9.29 0.38
CA PRO A 56 19.28 9.28 1.80
C PRO A 56 18.09 8.98 2.72
N ALA A 57 18.27 8.09 3.68
CA ALA A 57 17.24 7.78 4.69
C ALA A 57 16.83 9.03 5.48
N SER A 58 17.80 9.91 5.77
CA SER A 58 17.57 11.19 6.45
C SER A 58 16.65 12.11 5.66
N ILE A 59 16.79 12.17 4.35
CA ILE A 59 15.94 12.96 3.44
C ILE A 59 14.52 12.41 3.46
N THR A 60 14.36 11.10 3.26
CA THR A 60 13.04 10.45 3.26
C THR A 60 12.31 10.67 4.59
N LEU A 61 13.02 10.47 5.73
CA LEU A 61 12.43 10.73 7.04
C LEU A 61 12.04 12.20 7.23
N ALA A 62 12.94 13.14 6.91
CA ALA A 62 12.67 14.56 7.08
C ALA A 62 11.50 15.04 6.23
N GLN A 63 11.38 14.56 4.99
CA GLN A 63 10.23 14.83 4.14
C GLN A 63 8.95 14.25 4.75
N GLY A 64 8.95 12.98 5.14
CA GLY A 64 7.81 12.36 5.78
C GLY A 64 7.37 13.10 7.06
N MET A 65 8.31 13.51 7.91
CA MET A 65 8.02 14.31 9.11
C MET A 65 7.41 15.67 8.77
N LEU A 66 7.95 16.37 7.77
CA LEU A 66 7.51 17.70 7.37
C LEU A 66 6.13 17.66 6.70
N GLU A 67 5.95 16.82 5.70
CA GLU A 67 4.74 16.76 4.87
C GLU A 67 3.54 16.15 5.62
N SER A 68 3.78 15.28 6.60
CA SER A 68 2.73 14.58 7.34
C SER A 68 2.39 15.17 8.70
N ASP A 69 3.06 16.24 9.13
CA ASP A 69 3.00 16.73 10.53
C ASP A 69 3.30 15.57 11.51
N TYR A 70 4.41 14.89 11.28
CA TYR A 70 4.82 13.69 12.04
C TYR A 70 3.75 12.59 12.04
N GLY A 71 3.09 12.35 10.92
CA GLY A 71 2.01 11.37 10.79
C GLY A 71 0.66 11.82 11.35
N ASN A 72 0.56 13.06 11.81
CA ASN A 72 -0.66 13.57 12.44
C ASN A 72 -1.62 14.29 11.49
N SER A 73 -1.19 14.62 10.27
CA SER A 73 -2.06 15.26 9.28
C SER A 73 -3.23 14.34 8.89
N PRO A 74 -4.39 14.89 8.49
CA PRO A 74 -5.51 14.10 8.00
C PRO A 74 -5.10 13.18 6.84
N LEU A 75 -4.25 13.68 5.94
CA LEU A 75 -3.75 12.92 4.80
C LEU A 75 -2.91 11.71 5.23
N ALA A 76 -2.04 11.86 6.22
CA ALA A 76 -1.28 10.75 6.78
C ALA A 76 -2.16 9.76 7.53
N LYS A 77 -3.10 10.24 8.36
CA LYS A 77 -3.97 9.39 9.18
C LYS A 77 -4.97 8.57 8.35
N TYR A 78 -5.68 9.23 7.43
CA TYR A 78 -6.82 8.62 6.72
C TYR A 78 -6.47 8.10 5.33
N ALA A 79 -5.48 8.69 4.68
CA ALA A 79 -4.99 8.26 3.38
C ALA A 79 -3.65 7.51 3.43
N LYS A 80 -2.98 7.44 4.59
CA LYS A 80 -1.63 6.86 4.76
C LYS A 80 -0.60 7.49 3.80
N ASN A 81 -0.86 8.72 3.36
CA ASN A 81 -0.02 9.47 2.44
C ASN A 81 0.84 10.45 3.23
N HIS A 82 2.09 10.07 3.49
CA HIS A 82 3.02 10.81 4.32
C HIS A 82 3.82 11.87 3.56
N PHE A 83 3.66 11.94 2.24
CA PHE A 83 4.45 12.82 1.36
C PHE A 83 3.60 13.76 0.52
N GLY A 84 2.29 13.81 0.72
CA GLY A 84 1.39 14.67 -0.03
C GLY A 84 1.36 14.38 -1.53
N ILE A 85 1.56 13.13 -1.95
CA ILE A 85 1.58 12.81 -3.37
C ILE A 85 0.17 12.90 -3.95
N LYS A 86 -0.01 13.85 -4.88
CA LYS A 86 -1.28 14.07 -5.60
C LYS A 86 -1.53 12.98 -6.65
N CYS A 87 -2.79 12.78 -7.03
CA CYS A 87 -3.13 11.91 -8.15
C CYS A 87 -2.57 12.50 -9.45
N HIS A 88 -1.70 11.75 -10.11
CA HIS A 88 -1.19 12.10 -11.43
C HIS A 88 -1.81 11.19 -12.48
N LYS A 89 -1.72 11.60 -13.74
CA LYS A 89 -2.16 10.78 -14.88
C LYS A 89 -1.57 9.37 -14.79
N GLY A 90 -2.44 8.35 -14.80
CA GLY A 90 -2.05 6.96 -14.68
C GLY A 90 -2.13 6.39 -13.25
N TRP A 91 -2.52 7.17 -12.24
CA TRP A 91 -2.83 6.63 -10.93
C TRP A 91 -4.15 5.83 -10.98
N GLU A 92 -4.09 4.54 -10.69
CA GLU A 92 -5.25 3.62 -10.69
C GLU A 92 -5.60 3.14 -9.25
N GLY A 93 -4.87 3.65 -8.24
CA GLY A 93 -5.08 3.30 -6.83
C GLY A 93 -6.23 4.08 -6.18
N PRO A 94 -6.55 3.79 -4.90
CA PRO A 94 -7.51 4.55 -4.13
C PRO A 94 -7.11 6.01 -4.01
N THR A 95 -8.09 6.90 -3.84
CA THR A 95 -7.90 8.33 -3.77
C THR A 95 -8.47 8.91 -2.48
N PHE A 96 -7.98 10.06 -2.09
CA PHE A 96 -8.46 10.87 -0.98
C PHE A 96 -8.61 12.30 -1.47
N ILE A 97 -9.77 12.89 -1.26
CA ILE A 97 -10.05 14.26 -1.65
C ILE A 97 -9.86 15.16 -0.44
N GLN A 98 -9.07 16.19 -0.59
CA GLN A 98 -8.80 17.20 0.45
C GLN A 98 -8.49 18.54 -0.21
N ASP A 99 -8.88 19.62 0.45
CA ASP A 99 -8.47 20.96 0.08
C ASP A 99 -7.00 21.17 0.46
N ASP A 100 -6.22 21.72 -0.48
CA ASP A 100 -4.80 22.10 -0.29
C ASP A 100 -4.56 23.45 -1.00
N ASP A 101 -3.74 23.50 -2.04
CA ASP A 101 -3.57 24.73 -2.85
C ASP A 101 -4.86 25.10 -3.59
N GLU A 102 -5.65 24.10 -3.95
CA GLU A 102 -6.97 24.23 -4.58
C GLU A 102 -8.03 23.44 -3.81
N ALA A 103 -9.30 23.77 -4.02
CA ALA A 103 -10.40 23.01 -3.44
C ALA A 103 -10.55 21.63 -4.10
N ASN A 104 -10.85 20.61 -3.31
CA ASN A 104 -11.09 19.23 -3.78
C ASN A 104 -9.93 18.59 -4.56
N GLU A 105 -8.71 18.84 -4.14
CA GLU A 105 -7.56 18.19 -4.77
C GLU A 105 -7.50 16.69 -4.50
N CYS A 106 -7.06 15.95 -5.52
CA CYS A 106 -6.93 14.50 -5.45
C CYS A 106 -5.55 14.08 -4.96
N PHE A 107 -5.51 13.37 -3.84
CA PHE A 107 -4.31 12.75 -3.30
C PHE A 107 -4.37 11.22 -3.42
N ARG A 108 -3.21 10.60 -3.62
CA ARG A 108 -3.10 9.16 -3.56
C ARG A 108 -3.43 8.66 -2.15
N LYS A 109 -4.19 7.59 -2.06
CA LYS A 109 -4.48 6.91 -0.81
C LYS A 109 -3.78 5.55 -0.81
N TYR A 110 -3.06 5.28 0.27
CA TYR A 110 -2.34 4.02 0.46
C TYR A 110 -3.01 3.18 1.54
N TYR A 111 -2.65 1.92 1.61
CA TYR A 111 -3.16 1.01 2.63
C TYR A 111 -2.26 1.00 3.87
N SER A 112 -0.97 1.27 3.68
CA SER A 112 -0.01 1.48 4.76
C SER A 112 0.83 2.74 4.52
N ALA A 113 1.41 3.28 5.59
CA ALA A 113 2.38 4.36 5.48
C ALA A 113 3.63 3.91 4.68
N PHE A 114 4.04 2.65 4.82
CA PHE A 114 5.17 2.08 4.08
C PHE A 114 4.95 2.09 2.56
N ASP A 115 3.71 1.88 2.10
CA ASP A 115 3.40 2.02 0.67
C ASP A 115 3.60 3.46 0.17
N SER A 116 3.35 4.46 1.02
CA SER A 116 3.61 5.86 0.65
C SER A 116 5.11 6.16 0.61
N TYR A 117 5.92 5.55 1.47
CA TYR A 117 7.38 5.65 1.45
C TYR A 117 7.96 5.09 0.14
N ARG A 118 7.50 3.92 -0.25
CA ARG A 118 7.91 3.27 -1.51
C ARG A 118 7.48 4.08 -2.74
N ASP A 119 6.23 4.53 -2.78
CA ASP A 119 5.73 5.34 -3.89
C ASP A 119 6.44 6.70 -3.97
N HIS A 120 6.82 7.29 -2.84
CA HIS A 120 7.65 8.49 -2.80
C HIS A 120 9.04 8.25 -3.42
N SER A 121 9.68 7.15 -3.06
CA SER A 121 10.97 6.78 -3.67
C SER A 121 10.84 6.57 -5.18
N GLU A 122 9.82 5.86 -5.64
CA GLU A 122 9.51 5.66 -7.06
C GLU A 122 9.20 6.98 -7.76
N PHE A 123 8.47 7.87 -7.09
CA PHE A 123 8.16 9.21 -7.59
C PHE A 123 9.41 10.04 -7.88
N LEU A 124 10.42 9.98 -7.02
CA LEU A 124 11.69 10.67 -7.25
C LEU A 124 12.54 10.00 -8.33
N MET A 125 12.60 8.65 -8.35
CA MET A 125 13.41 7.91 -9.30
C MET A 125 12.90 8.00 -10.75
N THR A 126 11.61 8.14 -10.94
CA THR A 126 10.98 8.01 -12.27
C THR A 126 10.75 9.34 -12.98
N ARG A 127 11.08 10.46 -12.36
CA ARG A 127 10.89 11.79 -12.95
C ARG A 127 12.22 12.45 -13.27
N ASP A 128 12.42 12.78 -14.54
CA ASP A 128 13.66 13.37 -15.09
C ASP A 128 14.14 14.59 -14.32
N ARG A 129 13.23 15.41 -13.79
CA ARG A 129 13.58 16.62 -13.02
C ARG A 129 14.37 16.33 -11.73
N TYR A 130 14.32 15.09 -11.22
CA TYR A 130 15.07 14.67 -10.03
C TYR A 130 16.31 13.83 -10.38
N ALA A 131 16.52 13.46 -11.64
CA ALA A 131 17.58 12.54 -12.03
C ALA A 131 18.98 12.98 -11.54
N PHE A 132 19.29 14.30 -11.60
CA PHE A 132 20.57 14.84 -11.15
C PHE A 132 20.84 14.66 -9.64
N LEU A 133 19.82 14.39 -8.83
CA LEU A 133 19.99 14.11 -7.40
C LEU A 133 20.75 12.82 -7.15
N PHE A 134 20.60 11.86 -8.04
CA PHE A 134 21.24 10.54 -7.94
C PHE A 134 22.74 10.58 -8.31
N ASP A 135 23.26 11.71 -8.81
CA ASP A 135 24.68 11.98 -8.97
C ASP A 135 25.35 12.44 -7.65
N LEU A 136 24.54 12.82 -6.64
CA LEU A 136 25.02 13.22 -5.32
C LEU A 136 25.39 12.00 -4.49
N LYS A 137 26.32 12.18 -3.55
CA LYS A 137 26.59 11.14 -2.56
C LYS A 137 25.34 10.90 -1.71
N GLN A 138 25.05 9.65 -1.40
CA GLN A 138 23.94 9.27 -0.51
C GLN A 138 24.03 9.93 0.87
N THR A 139 25.24 10.27 1.33
CA THR A 139 25.46 10.96 2.60
C THR A 139 25.42 12.48 2.50
N ASP A 140 25.22 13.04 1.32
CA ASP A 140 25.12 14.50 1.10
C ASP A 140 23.67 15.00 1.22
N TYR A 141 23.08 14.83 2.40
CA TYR A 141 21.70 15.27 2.64
C TYR A 141 21.49 16.76 2.39
N LYS A 142 22.53 17.62 2.54
CA LYS A 142 22.44 19.06 2.24
C LYS A 142 22.28 19.30 0.73
N GLY A 143 23.11 18.64 -0.07
CA GLY A 143 22.99 18.66 -1.52
C GLY A 143 21.62 18.15 -1.98
N TRP A 144 21.14 17.06 -1.39
CA TRP A 144 19.82 16.50 -1.67
C TRP A 144 18.69 17.48 -1.32
N ALA A 145 18.72 18.11 -0.13
CA ALA A 145 17.69 19.06 0.28
C ALA A 145 17.60 20.27 -0.67
N HIS A 146 18.75 20.86 -1.02
CA HIS A 146 18.81 21.96 -1.98
C HIS A 146 18.40 21.52 -3.39
N GLY A 147 18.80 20.32 -3.80
CA GLY A 147 18.44 19.75 -5.08
C GLY A 147 16.94 19.49 -5.22
N LEU A 148 16.28 18.96 -4.20
CA LEU A 148 14.82 18.79 -4.15
C LEU A 148 14.10 20.14 -4.33
N LYS A 149 14.55 21.18 -3.63
CA LYS A 149 13.99 22.53 -3.80
C LYS A 149 14.21 23.04 -5.22
N LYS A 150 15.41 22.89 -5.77
CA LYS A 150 15.76 23.29 -7.16
C LYS A 150 14.90 22.55 -8.19
N ALA A 151 14.63 21.28 -7.97
CA ALA A 151 13.78 20.45 -8.83
C ALA A 151 12.29 20.77 -8.71
N GLY A 152 11.89 21.67 -7.79
CA GLY A 152 10.49 22.07 -7.60
C GLY A 152 9.65 21.03 -6.87
N TYR A 153 10.24 20.31 -5.91
CA TYR A 153 9.47 19.39 -5.05
C TYR A 153 8.44 20.16 -4.22
N ALA A 154 8.83 21.32 -3.68
CA ALA A 154 7.94 22.19 -2.93
C ALA A 154 8.08 23.66 -3.40
N THR A 155 6.99 24.41 -3.31
CA THR A 155 6.95 25.85 -3.64
C THR A 155 7.63 26.72 -2.58
N ASN A 156 7.60 26.31 -1.31
CA ASN A 156 8.15 27.05 -0.17
C ASN A 156 9.65 27.37 -0.37
N PRO A 157 10.08 28.65 -0.37
CA PRO A 157 11.48 29.03 -0.52
C PRO A 157 12.39 28.53 0.62
N LYS A 158 11.82 28.24 1.78
CA LYS A 158 12.54 27.74 2.96
C LYS A 158 12.57 26.20 3.03
N TYR A 159 12.14 25.49 1.98
CA TYR A 159 12.02 24.02 2.02
C TYR A 159 13.34 23.32 2.35
N ALA A 160 14.42 23.64 1.65
CA ALA A 160 15.71 23.03 1.91
C ALA A 160 16.25 23.34 3.33
N PRO A 161 16.25 24.58 3.82
CA PRO A 161 16.59 24.87 5.22
C PRO A 161 15.73 24.13 6.24
N LEU A 162 14.43 23.93 5.98
CA LEU A 162 13.54 23.18 6.88
C LEU A 162 13.93 21.71 6.95
N LEU A 163 14.19 21.06 5.80
CA LEU A 163 14.66 19.67 5.78
C LEU A 163 15.99 19.52 6.51
N ILE A 164 16.98 20.39 6.21
CA ILE A 164 18.30 20.36 6.88
C ILE A 164 18.13 20.51 8.38
N LYS A 165 17.31 21.47 8.83
CA LYS A 165 17.02 21.68 10.25
C LYS A 165 16.43 20.42 10.90
N ILE A 166 15.42 19.78 10.29
CA ILE A 166 14.82 18.54 10.81
C ILE A 166 15.87 17.45 10.92
N ILE A 167 16.72 17.28 9.90
CA ILE A 167 17.78 16.26 9.88
C ILE A 167 18.77 16.50 10.99
N GLU A 168 19.24 17.74 11.17
CA GLU A 168 20.28 18.09 12.17
C GLU A 168 19.72 18.06 13.59
N GLU A 169 18.52 18.58 13.86
CA GLU A 169 17.89 18.56 15.18
C GLU A 169 17.55 17.15 15.71
N ASN A 170 17.41 16.19 14.84
CA ASN A 170 17.01 14.82 15.18
C ASN A 170 18.10 13.78 14.84
N ASP A 171 19.31 14.22 14.49
CA ASP A 171 20.44 13.34 14.12
C ASP A 171 20.08 12.31 13.03
N LEU A 172 19.19 12.64 12.07
CA LEU A 172 18.72 11.68 11.10
C LEU A 172 19.81 11.24 10.12
N HIS A 173 20.83 12.09 9.88
CA HIS A 173 21.96 11.78 9.00
C HIS A 173 22.76 10.54 9.43
N LYS A 174 22.64 10.09 10.67
CA LYS A 174 23.23 8.83 11.13
C LYS A 174 22.68 7.62 10.39
N TYR A 175 21.43 7.69 9.94
CA TYR A 175 20.78 6.60 9.20
C TYR A 175 21.31 6.45 7.77
N ASP A 176 21.92 7.49 7.20
CA ASP A 176 22.54 7.44 5.87
C ASP A 176 23.82 6.59 5.83
N HIS A 177 24.36 6.25 6.99
CA HIS A 177 25.55 5.42 7.15
C HIS A 177 25.24 3.96 7.49
N VAL A 178 23.98 3.59 7.64
CA VAL A 178 23.58 2.22 8.00
C VAL A 178 23.78 1.30 6.81
N LYS A 179 24.75 0.39 6.88
CA LYS A 179 25.08 -0.57 5.82
C LYS A 179 24.19 -1.80 5.79
N LYS A 180 23.56 -2.13 6.91
CA LYS A 180 22.67 -3.29 7.06
C LYS A 180 21.65 -2.98 8.14
N ILE A 181 20.38 -3.17 7.83
CA ILE A 181 19.34 -3.10 8.86
C ILE A 181 19.58 -4.30 9.77
N PRO A 182 19.73 -4.12 11.10
CA PRO A 182 19.74 -5.26 11.99
C PRO A 182 18.45 -6.05 11.74
N GLU A 183 18.59 -7.32 11.42
CA GLU A 183 17.45 -8.23 11.45
C GLU A 183 16.86 -8.10 12.85
N LYS A 184 15.63 -7.60 12.97
CA LYS A 184 14.97 -7.50 14.27
C LYS A 184 15.04 -8.89 14.86
N GLU A 185 15.79 -9.04 15.96
CA GLU A 185 15.78 -10.27 16.75
C GLU A 185 14.33 -10.67 16.92
N ALA A 186 14.02 -11.85 16.42
CA ALA A 186 12.69 -12.43 16.51
C ALA A 186 12.18 -12.22 17.93
N ILE A 187 11.11 -11.48 18.03
CA ILE A 187 10.23 -11.20 19.17
C ILE A 187 10.66 -11.93 20.44
N ALA A 188 11.09 -11.12 21.43
CA ALA A 188 11.37 -11.59 22.77
C ALA A 188 10.29 -12.57 23.22
N GLU A 189 10.74 -13.76 23.66
CA GLU A 189 9.92 -14.79 24.28
C GLU A 189 8.88 -14.18 25.22
N VAL A 190 7.63 -14.27 24.86
CA VAL A 190 6.53 -14.13 25.82
C VAL A 190 6.70 -15.26 26.82
N LYS A 191 7.11 -14.92 28.03
CA LYS A 191 7.17 -15.85 29.16
C LYS A 191 5.78 -16.45 29.37
N THR A 192 5.56 -17.63 28.82
CA THR A 192 4.39 -18.45 29.13
C THR A 192 4.51 -18.98 30.56
N PRO A 193 3.43 -18.98 31.35
CA PRO A 193 3.41 -19.61 32.67
C PRO A 193 3.63 -21.11 32.54
N LYS A 194 4.49 -21.66 33.40
CA LYS A 194 4.73 -23.10 33.55
C LYS A 194 3.45 -23.83 33.92
N SER A 195 3.05 -24.72 33.14
CA SER A 195 2.52 -26.06 33.37
C SER A 195 1.48 -26.44 32.31
N TYR A 196 1.87 -27.27 31.36
CA TYR A 196 1.03 -28.34 30.87
C TYR A 196 1.93 -29.50 30.38
N THR A 197 1.49 -30.65 30.76
CA THR A 197 2.06 -31.98 30.68
C THR A 197 2.50 -32.36 29.25
N ARG A 198 3.67 -32.97 29.18
CA ARG A 198 4.33 -33.61 28.05
C ARG A 198 3.35 -34.43 27.21
N ILE A 199 3.20 -34.09 25.94
CA ILE A 199 2.68 -34.93 24.88
C ILE A 199 3.80 -35.11 23.86
N GLU A 200 4.00 -36.37 23.43
CA GLU A 200 5.08 -36.86 22.59
C GLU A 200 5.16 -36.23 21.18
N PRO A 201 6.28 -36.36 20.45
CA PRO A 201 6.60 -35.49 19.33
C PRO A 201 5.78 -35.84 18.11
N VAL A 202 4.93 -34.93 17.65
CA VAL A 202 4.35 -34.96 16.30
C VAL A 202 5.33 -34.35 15.33
N ALA A 203 5.53 -35.03 14.25
CA ALA A 203 6.41 -34.85 13.12
C ALA A 203 6.71 -33.38 12.74
N GLN A 204 7.96 -33.16 12.39
CA GLN A 204 8.62 -32.02 11.73
C GLN A 204 7.67 -31.04 11.06
N VAL A 205 7.67 -29.79 11.58
CA VAL A 205 7.12 -28.62 10.88
C VAL A 205 7.97 -28.41 9.63
N PRO A 206 7.39 -28.42 8.42
CA PRO A 206 8.16 -28.11 7.22
C PRO A 206 8.63 -26.66 7.26
N SER A 207 9.89 -26.48 6.93
CA SER A 207 10.60 -25.22 6.77
C SER A 207 9.74 -24.11 6.13
N VAL A 208 10.03 -22.85 6.52
CA VAL A 208 9.57 -21.62 5.87
C VAL A 208 9.52 -21.85 4.37
N SER A 209 8.34 -21.76 3.75
CA SER A 209 8.20 -21.91 2.30
C SER A 209 9.11 -20.90 1.63
N ALA A 210 10.08 -21.40 0.87
CA ALA A 210 11.01 -20.58 0.14
C ALA A 210 10.22 -19.65 -0.80
N ILE A 211 10.64 -18.38 -0.89
CA ILE A 211 10.18 -17.49 -1.95
C ILE A 211 10.80 -18.01 -3.25
N ASP A 212 9.95 -18.37 -4.19
CA ASP A 212 10.35 -18.77 -5.52
C ASP A 212 10.20 -17.64 -6.53
N VAL A 213 10.82 -17.79 -7.70
CA VAL A 213 10.74 -16.83 -8.80
C VAL A 213 10.16 -17.54 -10.02
N SER A 214 9.05 -17.01 -10.53
CA SER A 214 8.39 -17.56 -11.73
C SER A 214 9.23 -17.30 -13.00
N ASP A 215 8.91 -18.01 -14.09
CA ASP A 215 9.53 -17.81 -15.41
C ASP A 215 9.44 -16.34 -15.89
N ASN A 216 8.43 -15.62 -15.42
CA ASN A 216 8.24 -14.19 -15.74
C ASN A 216 8.94 -13.24 -14.76
N ASN A 217 9.89 -13.75 -14.00
CA ASN A 217 10.70 -13.04 -13.02
C ASN A 217 9.86 -12.27 -11.98
N ILE A 218 8.91 -12.98 -11.35
CA ILE A 218 8.04 -12.47 -10.30
C ILE A 218 8.18 -13.37 -9.08
N LYS A 219 8.45 -12.78 -7.92
CA LYS A 219 8.49 -13.51 -6.65
C LYS A 219 7.10 -14.04 -6.28
N PHE A 220 7.04 -15.29 -5.87
CA PHE A 220 5.79 -15.93 -5.42
C PHE A 220 6.05 -16.90 -4.27
N VAL A 221 4.98 -17.31 -3.64
CA VAL A 221 4.92 -18.40 -2.67
C VAL A 221 3.77 -19.32 -3.01
N VAL A 222 3.84 -20.55 -2.52
CA VAL A 222 2.75 -21.50 -2.62
C VAL A 222 1.91 -21.42 -1.34
N ALA A 223 0.61 -21.25 -1.48
CA ALA A 223 -0.32 -21.17 -0.35
C ALA A 223 -0.39 -22.54 0.36
N ARG A 224 -0.32 -22.51 1.69
CA ARG A 224 -0.45 -23.67 2.56
C ARG A 224 -1.91 -23.90 2.93
N LYS A 225 -2.20 -25.08 3.45
CA LYS A 225 -3.54 -25.39 3.97
C LYS A 225 -3.98 -24.39 5.03
N GLY A 226 -5.12 -23.73 4.80
CA GLY A 226 -5.71 -22.77 5.72
C GLY A 226 -5.09 -21.37 5.70
N GLU A 227 -4.10 -21.11 4.84
CA GLU A 227 -3.60 -19.74 4.65
C GLU A 227 -4.64 -18.84 3.99
N THR A 228 -4.60 -17.57 4.34
CA THR A 228 -5.46 -16.53 3.81
C THR A 228 -4.60 -15.44 3.16
N PRO A 229 -5.18 -14.58 2.31
CA PRO A 229 -4.45 -13.41 1.80
C PRO A 229 -3.86 -12.54 2.91
N GLU A 230 -4.54 -12.46 4.05
CA GLU A 230 -4.10 -11.74 5.24
C GLU A 230 -2.86 -12.39 5.87
N SER A 231 -2.90 -13.70 6.12
CA SER A 231 -1.77 -14.40 6.76
C SER A 231 -0.51 -14.41 5.87
N ILE A 232 -0.68 -14.47 4.54
CA ILE A 232 0.45 -14.33 3.61
C ILE A 232 0.98 -12.90 3.64
N ALA A 233 0.10 -11.91 3.65
CA ALA A 233 0.50 -10.50 3.74
C ALA A 233 1.31 -10.23 5.00
N GLU A 234 0.86 -10.69 6.16
CA GLU A 234 1.58 -10.58 7.43
C GLU A 234 2.95 -11.29 7.37
N ARG A 235 2.99 -12.50 6.85
CA ARG A 235 4.23 -13.30 6.75
C ARG A 235 5.34 -12.62 5.93
N PHE A 236 4.97 -11.79 4.93
CA PHE A 236 5.92 -11.12 4.03
C PHE A 236 5.93 -9.61 4.20
N ASP A 237 5.39 -9.09 5.31
CA ASP A 237 5.31 -7.66 5.61
C ASP A 237 4.72 -6.86 4.43
N MET A 238 3.61 -7.38 3.90
CA MET A 238 2.88 -6.80 2.77
C MET A 238 1.49 -6.36 3.18
N GLY A 239 0.93 -5.38 2.47
CA GLY A 239 -0.48 -5.06 2.61
C GLY A 239 -1.36 -6.19 2.03
N ARG A 240 -2.44 -6.57 2.74
CA ARG A 240 -3.44 -7.53 2.23
C ARG A 240 -3.88 -7.23 0.80
N TRP A 241 -4.07 -5.96 0.48
CA TRP A 241 -4.48 -5.51 -0.84
C TRP A 241 -3.47 -5.87 -1.95
N GLN A 242 -2.17 -5.90 -1.64
CA GLN A 242 -1.13 -6.28 -2.59
C GLN A 242 -1.32 -7.75 -2.97
N ILE A 243 -1.53 -8.61 -1.98
CA ILE A 243 -1.84 -10.01 -2.23
C ILE A 243 -3.12 -10.14 -3.07
N LEU A 244 -4.18 -9.41 -2.72
CA LEU A 244 -5.42 -9.44 -3.50
C LEU A 244 -5.22 -8.93 -4.93
N LYS A 245 -4.59 -7.75 -5.08
CA LYS A 245 -4.39 -7.09 -6.38
C LYS A 245 -3.43 -7.86 -7.28
N TYR A 246 -2.32 -8.36 -6.74
CA TYR A 246 -1.31 -9.05 -7.54
C TYR A 246 -1.79 -10.40 -8.04
N ASN A 247 -2.80 -10.97 -7.37
CA ASN A 247 -3.36 -12.28 -7.67
C ASN A 247 -4.79 -12.25 -8.23
N ASP A 248 -5.30 -11.06 -8.57
CA ASP A 248 -6.67 -10.85 -9.08
C ASP A 248 -7.72 -11.49 -8.16
N LEU A 249 -7.56 -11.33 -6.83
CA LEU A 249 -8.42 -11.89 -5.80
C LEU A 249 -9.47 -10.86 -5.34
N SER A 250 -10.69 -11.30 -5.07
CA SER A 250 -11.72 -10.50 -4.42
C SER A 250 -11.48 -10.35 -2.91
N LYS A 251 -12.13 -9.38 -2.24
CA LYS A 251 -11.96 -9.13 -0.80
C LYS A 251 -12.28 -10.33 0.11
N GLY A 252 -13.13 -11.25 -0.33
CA GLY A 252 -13.52 -12.45 0.42
C GLY A 252 -12.89 -13.74 -0.11
N ALA A 253 -11.90 -13.64 -1.00
CA ALA A 253 -11.28 -14.81 -1.61
C ALA A 253 -10.65 -15.73 -0.58
N ARG A 254 -10.87 -17.05 -0.77
CA ARG A 254 -10.17 -18.10 -0.03
C ARG A 254 -9.09 -18.66 -0.93
N LEU A 255 -7.92 -18.90 -0.34
CA LEU A 255 -6.81 -19.53 -1.05
C LEU A 255 -6.98 -21.08 -1.02
N ILE A 256 -6.54 -21.70 -2.08
CA ILE A 256 -6.50 -23.16 -2.19
C ILE A 256 -5.07 -23.61 -1.86
N GLU A 257 -4.92 -24.69 -1.09
CA GLU A 257 -3.61 -25.29 -0.84
C GLU A 257 -2.90 -25.63 -2.16
N GLY A 258 -1.65 -25.21 -2.31
CA GLY A 258 -0.89 -25.37 -3.54
C GLY A 258 -1.05 -24.21 -4.54
N GLU A 259 -1.93 -23.24 -4.28
CA GLU A 259 -2.10 -22.09 -5.16
C GLU A 259 -0.85 -21.18 -5.14
N VAL A 260 -0.39 -20.79 -6.34
CA VAL A 260 0.69 -19.81 -6.51
C VAL A 260 0.18 -18.43 -6.13
N ILE A 261 0.86 -17.76 -5.20
CA ILE A 261 0.51 -16.42 -4.74
C ILE A 261 1.68 -15.49 -5.00
N TYR A 262 1.50 -14.58 -5.94
CA TYR A 262 2.51 -13.58 -6.30
C TYR A 262 2.67 -12.52 -5.21
N LEU A 263 3.93 -12.26 -4.84
CA LEU A 263 4.33 -11.22 -3.91
C LEU A 263 4.71 -9.91 -4.64
N GLN A 264 4.62 -9.90 -5.97
CA GLN A 264 4.92 -8.77 -6.83
C GLN A 264 3.85 -8.65 -7.93
N PRO A 265 3.67 -7.45 -8.53
CA PRO A 265 2.72 -7.26 -9.61
C PRO A 265 3.01 -8.15 -10.80
N LYS A 266 1.99 -8.79 -11.35
CA LYS A 266 2.07 -9.51 -12.62
C LYS A 266 2.52 -8.59 -13.75
N ARG A 267 3.18 -9.15 -14.76
CA ARG A 267 3.69 -8.41 -15.92
C ARG A 267 2.60 -8.18 -16.97
N ASN A 268 2.90 -7.32 -17.94
CA ASN A 268 2.01 -7.11 -19.08
C ASN A 268 2.25 -8.13 -20.21
N ASN A 269 3.37 -8.86 -20.20
CA ASN A 269 3.71 -9.84 -21.22
C ASN A 269 4.25 -11.10 -20.55
N ALA A 270 3.88 -12.27 -21.09
CA ALA A 270 4.54 -13.54 -20.77
C ALA A 270 5.84 -13.72 -21.55
N GLN A 271 6.61 -14.72 -21.19
CA GLN A 271 7.74 -15.20 -21.99
C GLN A 271 7.24 -15.82 -23.31
N GLN A 272 6.15 -16.56 -23.25
CA GLN A 272 5.48 -17.21 -24.38
C GLN A 272 4.51 -16.24 -25.06
N GLU A 273 4.27 -16.45 -26.35
CA GLU A 273 3.35 -15.60 -27.13
C GLU A 273 1.90 -16.02 -26.99
N TYR A 274 1.65 -17.34 -26.98
CA TYR A 274 0.30 -17.91 -26.94
C TYR A 274 0.16 -18.97 -25.84
N HIS A 275 -1.08 -19.11 -25.37
CA HIS A 275 -1.52 -20.23 -24.53
C HIS A 275 -2.68 -20.94 -25.22
N THR A 276 -2.70 -22.26 -25.18
CA THR A 276 -3.86 -23.06 -25.63
C THR A 276 -4.69 -23.41 -24.42
N VAL A 277 -5.95 -22.97 -24.41
CA VAL A 277 -6.87 -23.14 -23.29
C VAL A 277 -7.21 -24.60 -23.08
N SER A 278 -7.13 -25.08 -21.83
CA SER A 278 -7.57 -26.40 -21.41
C SER A 278 -9.07 -26.39 -21.09
N GLN A 279 -9.71 -27.56 -21.03
CA GLN A 279 -11.12 -27.65 -20.68
C GLN A 279 -11.40 -27.10 -19.28
N GLY A 280 -12.29 -26.10 -19.19
CA GLY A 280 -12.68 -25.47 -17.92
C GLY A 280 -11.68 -24.46 -17.36
N GLU A 281 -10.58 -24.19 -18.07
CA GLU A 281 -9.56 -23.24 -17.63
C GLU A 281 -10.07 -21.80 -17.75
N THR A 282 -9.79 -20.98 -16.76
CA THR A 282 -10.22 -19.57 -16.68
C THR A 282 -9.08 -18.62 -17.05
N VAL A 283 -9.43 -17.39 -17.44
CA VAL A 283 -8.42 -16.31 -17.67
C VAL A 283 -7.60 -16.06 -16.43
N ARG A 284 -8.18 -16.21 -15.22
CA ARG A 284 -7.45 -16.05 -13.96
C ARG A 284 -6.37 -17.13 -13.78
N GLU A 285 -6.69 -18.39 -14.06
CA GLU A 285 -5.71 -19.49 -13.98
C GLU A 285 -4.57 -19.31 -14.98
N ILE A 286 -4.88 -18.91 -16.22
CA ILE A 286 -3.88 -18.59 -17.24
C ILE A 286 -3.01 -17.39 -16.77
N SER A 287 -3.63 -16.37 -16.22
CA SER A 287 -2.96 -15.20 -15.65
C SER A 287 -2.01 -15.60 -14.52
N GLN A 288 -2.43 -16.51 -13.62
CA GLN A 288 -1.61 -17.04 -12.53
C GLN A 288 -0.45 -17.87 -13.05
N LYS A 289 -0.72 -18.77 -14.01
CA LYS A 289 0.27 -19.65 -14.61
C LYS A 289 1.46 -18.89 -15.23
N TYR A 290 1.18 -17.80 -15.93
CA TYR A 290 2.20 -17.04 -16.66
C TYR A 290 2.64 -15.74 -15.99
N GLY A 291 2.07 -15.39 -14.86
CA GLY A 291 2.37 -14.10 -14.19
C GLY A 291 2.02 -12.89 -15.06
N VAL A 292 0.94 -12.96 -15.84
CA VAL A 292 0.47 -11.88 -16.73
C VAL A 292 -0.86 -11.35 -16.22
N LYS A 293 -1.01 -10.03 -16.20
CA LYS A 293 -2.25 -9.37 -15.75
C LYS A 293 -3.46 -9.83 -16.57
N MET A 294 -4.55 -10.22 -15.91
CA MET A 294 -5.82 -10.57 -16.58
C MET A 294 -6.27 -9.50 -17.57
N LYS A 295 -6.21 -8.23 -17.18
CA LYS A 295 -6.54 -7.09 -18.06
C LYS A 295 -5.77 -7.11 -19.38
N THR A 296 -4.52 -7.57 -19.36
CA THR A 296 -3.72 -7.69 -20.59
C THR A 296 -4.19 -8.84 -21.45
N ILE A 297 -4.50 -9.99 -20.86
CA ILE A 297 -5.05 -11.15 -21.59
C ILE A 297 -6.37 -10.79 -22.26
N TYR A 298 -7.30 -10.17 -21.53
CA TYR A 298 -8.55 -9.67 -22.08
C TYR A 298 -8.32 -8.74 -23.27
N LYS A 299 -7.46 -7.73 -23.10
CA LYS A 299 -7.18 -6.74 -24.15
C LYS A 299 -6.52 -7.32 -25.41
N LEU A 300 -5.63 -8.31 -25.25
CA LEU A 300 -4.92 -8.92 -26.39
C LEU A 300 -5.80 -9.85 -27.22
N ASN A 301 -6.93 -10.29 -26.65
CA ASN A 301 -7.82 -11.29 -27.26
C ASN A 301 -9.24 -10.76 -27.48
N ASP A 302 -9.48 -9.45 -27.28
CA ASP A 302 -10.78 -8.80 -27.43
C ASP A 302 -11.90 -9.52 -26.62
N LEU A 303 -11.51 -10.02 -25.39
CA LEU A 303 -12.44 -10.71 -24.49
C LEU A 303 -13.13 -9.70 -23.57
N SER A 304 -14.42 -9.88 -23.30
CA SER A 304 -15.15 -9.23 -22.22
C SER A 304 -15.08 -10.09 -20.94
N GLY A 305 -15.02 -9.50 -19.76
CA GLY A 305 -14.59 -10.13 -18.49
C GLY A 305 -15.24 -11.49 -18.09
N ASP A 306 -16.38 -11.88 -18.68
CA ASP A 306 -17.17 -13.05 -18.29
C ASP A 306 -17.31 -14.11 -19.41
N GLU A 307 -16.47 -14.05 -20.43
CA GLU A 307 -16.54 -14.98 -21.54
C GLU A 307 -16.04 -16.38 -21.17
N ASN A 308 -16.82 -17.39 -21.56
CA ASN A 308 -16.41 -18.79 -21.43
C ASN A 308 -15.34 -19.11 -22.47
N LEU A 309 -14.14 -19.41 -22.00
CA LEU A 309 -13.07 -19.91 -22.84
C LEU A 309 -13.39 -21.31 -23.37
N GLN A 310 -13.10 -21.55 -24.64
CA GLN A 310 -13.27 -22.87 -25.23
C GLN A 310 -11.96 -23.65 -25.18
N ALA A 311 -12.05 -24.94 -24.86
CA ALA A 311 -10.89 -25.83 -24.93
C ALA A 311 -10.31 -25.83 -26.36
N GLY A 312 -8.99 -25.71 -26.48
CA GLY A 312 -8.29 -25.59 -27.75
C GLY A 312 -8.16 -24.14 -28.28
N GLN A 313 -8.86 -23.18 -27.71
CA GLN A 313 -8.72 -21.76 -28.06
C GLN A 313 -7.29 -21.27 -27.81
N LYS A 314 -6.71 -20.57 -28.78
CA LYS A 314 -5.40 -19.93 -28.59
C LYS A 314 -5.57 -18.49 -28.10
N LEU A 315 -5.01 -18.18 -26.93
CA LEU A 315 -4.98 -16.84 -26.37
C LEU A 315 -3.60 -16.23 -26.50
N LYS A 316 -3.54 -14.99 -26.94
CA LYS A 316 -2.33 -14.17 -26.88
C LYS A 316 -2.04 -13.77 -25.43
N ILE A 317 -0.85 -14.04 -24.93
CA ILE A 317 -0.40 -13.69 -23.60
C ILE A 317 0.83 -12.78 -23.62
N ARG A 318 1.27 -12.39 -24.82
CA ARG A 318 2.36 -11.45 -25.06
C ARG A 318 2.00 -10.51 -26.21
N LYS A 319 2.32 -9.21 -26.03
CA LYS A 319 2.19 -8.22 -27.10
C LYS A 319 3.35 -8.39 -28.08
N MET A 320 3.07 -8.53 -29.35
CA MET A 320 4.11 -8.54 -30.40
C MET A 320 4.88 -7.21 -30.40
N GLY A 321 6.19 -7.28 -30.38
CA GLY A 321 7.05 -6.12 -30.65
C GLY A 321 6.91 -5.68 -32.12
N LEU A 322 7.22 -4.42 -32.40
CA LEU A 322 7.16 -3.83 -33.75
C LEU A 322 7.94 -4.66 -34.83
N LEU A 323 9.03 -5.33 -34.44
CA LEU A 323 9.78 -6.21 -35.34
C LEU A 323 9.03 -7.50 -35.72
N GLY A 324 8.24 -8.05 -34.83
CA GLY A 324 7.44 -9.27 -35.09
C GLY A 324 6.26 -8.99 -36.03
N ALA A 325 5.69 -7.79 -35.98
CA ALA A 325 4.58 -7.40 -36.86
C ALA A 325 5.02 -7.21 -38.32
N MET A 326 6.29 -6.87 -38.57
CA MET A 326 6.83 -6.72 -39.92
C MET A 326 7.15 -8.07 -40.60
N LEU A 327 7.33 -9.15 -39.85
CA LEU A 327 7.68 -10.48 -40.39
C LEU A 327 6.44 -11.35 -40.67
N THR A 328 5.28 -11.00 -40.20
CA THR A 328 4.03 -11.79 -40.38
C THR A 328 3.06 -11.20 -41.40
N GLY A 329 3.44 -10.15 -42.13
CA GLY A 329 2.74 -9.57 -43.30
C GLY A 329 1.22 -9.77 -43.30
N ARG A 330 0.50 -9.03 -42.45
CA ARG A 330 -0.93 -8.70 -42.65
C ARG A 330 -1.22 -7.36 -42.02
#